data_62673e6c9c40dc2f4aac6c5b80b567b8
#
_entry.id   62673e6c9c40dc2f4aac6c5b80b567b8
#
_cell.length_a   1.000
_cell.length_b   1.000
_cell.length_c   1.000
_cell.angle_alpha   90.00
_cell.angle_beta   90.00
_cell.angle_gamma   90.00
#
_symmetry.space_group_name_H-M   'P 1'
#
loop_
_entity.id
_entity.type
_entity.pdbx_description
1 polymer ?
#
loop_
_entity_poly.entity_id
_entity_poly.type
_entity_poly.pdbx_seq_one_letter_code
_entity_poly.pdbx_strand_id
1 'polypeptide(L)'
;MLLLCKLRKVMNIISPLTLLVIPLIGSLIIISFPPVRMDVRASLAKEEKIQALPYNGLQEESVPSFTKGARLEGGDRLNLALAPRLSELKKETARNYKNSNLKKIAIYTSLINFIFSIILWIQFDSNYIGYQFVTEISGLEFIQLNLGVDGISLFFVLLTTFITPIALLSSHNDIEKNLKFYLVSILLLETLQIAVFVVLDLLLFYIFFESVLIPLFFIVGVWGASSAKVRAAFLLFLYTLFGSLFMLLAIIQVYSYLGATDFALLSVSEISLESQKILWLAFFLAFAIKTPLWPFTGWLFRAHVEAPLSGSVILAAVILKLATYAYLRIMISFLPDATHFYSPLLQGICIITLIYASLSALRSHDSKALVALSSISHCALIVLGLFSNTIIGIEGGVLVSLGHGFISPALFIIVGGIVYNRTHSRVIQYIRGLTTYMPLLGIFFLIFALANASIPLTAGWVGEQMTLIGLFERSPVIGALGALSIFLTACYSIFLYNRLMFGTYSEHLKPLLDIDRREFIVLFTLLIPTVLFGIWPNLILDSLHSSVSDLIYNIPNA
;
A
#
# COMPACT_ATOMS: atom_id res chain seq x y z
N MET A 1 10.85 2.86 -38.57
CA MET A 1 11.89 3.74 -38.03
C MET A 1 11.43 5.21 -37.96
N LEU A 2 10.87 5.82 -39.02
CA LEU A 2 10.36 7.21 -38.99
C LEU A 2 9.16 7.46 -38.07
N LEU A 3 8.26 6.47 -37.89
CA LEU A 3 7.13 6.54 -36.98
C LEU A 3 7.61 6.48 -35.51
N LEU A 4 8.60 5.66 -35.20
CA LEU A 4 9.26 5.59 -33.90
C LEU A 4 10.01 6.89 -33.57
N CYS A 5 10.64 7.52 -34.55
CA CYS A 5 11.33 8.81 -34.35
C CYS A 5 10.34 9.99 -34.15
N LYS A 6 9.17 9.96 -34.83
CA LYS A 6 8.11 10.95 -34.60
C LYS A 6 7.39 10.71 -33.26
N LEU A 7 7.16 9.46 -32.87
CA LEU A 7 6.68 9.10 -31.53
C LEU A 7 7.68 9.55 -30.47
N ARG A 8 8.99 9.35 -30.65
CA ARG A 8 10.02 9.81 -29.70
C ARG A 8 10.01 11.34 -29.51
N LYS A 9 9.74 12.13 -30.55
CA LYS A 9 9.62 13.60 -30.45
C LYS A 9 8.33 14.08 -29.75
N VAL A 10 7.22 13.38 -29.90
CA VAL A 10 5.96 13.67 -29.20
C VAL A 10 6.01 13.16 -27.75
N MET A 11 6.84 12.15 -27.49
CA MET A 11 6.98 11.44 -26.23
C MET A 11 7.97 12.09 -25.26
N ASN A 12 8.77 13.09 -25.67
CA ASN A 12 9.60 13.89 -24.76
C ASN A 12 8.81 14.78 -23.77
N ILE A 13 7.49 14.63 -23.73
CA ILE A 13 6.59 15.39 -22.84
C ILE A 13 6.43 14.69 -21.49
N ILE A 14 6.81 13.40 -21.39
CA ILE A 14 6.61 12.64 -20.15
C ILE A 14 7.88 12.75 -19.32
N SER A 15 7.80 13.60 -18.33
CA SER A 15 8.80 13.75 -17.28
C SER A 15 8.25 13.21 -15.96
N PRO A 16 9.10 12.91 -14.99
CA PRO A 16 8.65 12.58 -13.63
C PRO A 16 7.70 13.63 -13.04
N LEU A 17 7.86 14.88 -13.45
CA LEU A 17 6.98 15.98 -13.06
C LEU A 17 5.52 15.74 -13.48
N THR A 18 5.26 15.17 -14.67
CA THR A 18 3.89 14.90 -15.12
C THR A 18 3.19 13.88 -14.21
N LEU A 19 3.91 12.87 -13.73
CA LEU A 19 3.38 11.87 -12.78
C LEU A 19 3.00 12.47 -11.43
N LEU A 20 3.70 13.52 -11.00
CA LEU A 20 3.36 14.27 -9.78
C LEU A 20 2.14 15.17 -9.98
N VAL A 21 2.03 15.82 -11.15
CA VAL A 21 0.99 16.82 -11.42
C VAL A 21 -0.38 16.20 -11.67
N ILE A 22 -0.46 15.04 -12.32
CA ILE A 22 -1.74 14.42 -12.70
C ILE A 22 -2.65 14.13 -11.49
N PRO A 23 -2.21 13.45 -10.40
CA PRO A 23 -3.07 13.21 -9.24
C PRO A 23 -3.38 14.50 -8.47
N LEU A 24 -2.46 15.50 -8.48
CA LEU A 24 -2.74 16.83 -7.91
C LEU A 24 -3.87 17.55 -8.65
N ILE A 25 -3.86 17.55 -9.98
CA ILE A 25 -4.95 18.10 -10.77
C ILE A 25 -6.25 17.36 -10.45
N GLY A 26 -6.23 16.03 -10.37
CA GLY A 26 -7.39 15.23 -9.99
C GLY A 26 -7.93 15.61 -8.60
N SER A 27 -7.06 15.83 -7.63
CA SER A 27 -7.43 16.27 -6.28
C SER A 27 -8.06 17.68 -6.30
N LEU A 28 -7.51 18.62 -7.06
CA LEU A 28 -8.04 19.98 -7.21
C LEU A 28 -9.41 19.96 -7.89
N ILE A 29 -9.60 19.15 -8.93
CA ILE A 29 -10.91 18.96 -9.57
C ILE A 29 -11.92 18.45 -8.54
N ILE A 30 -11.58 17.45 -7.75
CA ILE A 30 -12.46 16.92 -6.71
C ILE A 30 -12.76 18.00 -5.64
N ILE A 31 -11.79 18.82 -5.26
CA ILE A 31 -11.97 19.94 -4.32
C ILE A 31 -12.91 21.01 -4.88
N SER A 32 -12.89 21.29 -6.15
CA SER A 32 -13.75 22.30 -6.79
C SER A 32 -15.23 21.91 -6.80
N PHE A 33 -15.58 20.63 -6.72
CA PHE A 33 -16.98 20.23 -6.61
C PHE A 33 -17.60 20.77 -5.31
N PRO A 34 -18.76 21.42 -5.38
CA PRO A 34 -19.38 22.01 -4.22
C PRO A 34 -19.64 20.96 -3.13
N PRO A 35 -19.43 21.27 -1.83
CA PRO A 35 -19.63 20.31 -0.76
C PRO A 35 -21.08 19.81 -0.75
N VAL A 36 -21.24 18.51 -0.45
CA VAL A 36 -22.55 17.99 -0.08
C VAL A 36 -22.84 18.56 1.30
N ARG A 37 -23.70 19.57 1.41
CA ARG A 37 -24.16 20.09 2.71
C ARG A 37 -24.78 18.91 3.47
N MET A 38 -24.09 18.45 4.50
CA MET A 38 -24.71 17.61 5.51
C MET A 38 -25.61 18.53 6.31
N ASP A 39 -26.92 18.41 6.16
CA ASP A 39 -27.86 18.92 7.16
C ASP A 39 -27.71 18.04 8.40
N VAL A 40 -26.80 18.45 9.29
CA VAL A 40 -26.56 17.80 10.60
C VAL A 40 -27.87 17.72 11.39
N ARG A 41 -28.80 18.68 11.19
CA ARG A 41 -30.14 18.66 11.78
C ARG A 41 -31.02 17.52 11.28
N ALA A 42 -30.88 17.09 10.02
CA ALA A 42 -31.68 15.98 9.47
C ALA A 42 -31.19 14.60 9.96
N SER A 43 -29.90 14.44 10.27
CA SER A 43 -29.39 13.19 10.84
C SER A 43 -29.75 13.02 12.30
N LEU A 44 -29.72 14.09 13.09
CA LEU A 44 -30.14 14.09 14.49
C LEU A 44 -31.65 13.84 14.64
N ALA A 45 -32.48 14.44 13.79
CA ALA A 45 -33.93 14.20 13.79
C ALA A 45 -34.29 12.76 13.35
N LYS A 46 -33.42 12.07 12.63
CA LYS A 46 -33.63 10.66 12.25
C LYS A 46 -33.28 9.69 13.39
N GLU A 47 -32.25 10.01 14.18
CA GLU A 47 -31.90 9.26 15.40
C GLU A 47 -32.96 9.42 16.51
N GLU A 48 -33.49 10.63 16.73
CA GLU A 48 -34.54 10.87 17.70
C GLU A 48 -35.88 10.16 17.31
N LYS A 49 -36.22 10.08 16.02
CA LYS A 49 -37.45 9.38 15.58
C LYS A 49 -37.34 7.86 15.61
N ILE A 50 -36.15 7.28 15.51
CA ILE A 50 -35.93 5.83 15.64
C ILE A 50 -36.02 5.40 17.11
N GLN A 51 -35.65 6.26 18.05
CA GLN A 51 -35.82 6.00 19.49
C GLN A 51 -37.25 6.21 20.02
N ALA A 52 -38.14 6.87 19.26
CA ALA A 52 -39.48 7.22 19.67
C ALA A 52 -40.59 6.29 19.12
N LEU A 53 -40.26 5.14 18.52
CA LEU A 53 -41.26 4.14 18.14
C LEU A 53 -41.54 3.22 19.34
N PRO A 54 -42.74 3.27 19.93
CA PRO A 54 -43.11 2.36 21.01
C PRO A 54 -43.24 0.94 20.46
N TYR A 55 -42.53 0.02 21.09
CA TYR A 55 -42.64 -1.41 20.90
C TYR A 55 -43.94 -1.86 21.53
N ASN A 56 -45.07 -1.89 20.78
CA ASN A 56 -46.29 -2.51 21.21
C ASN A 56 -46.63 -3.68 20.32
N GLY A 57 -46.84 -4.79 21.02
CA GLY A 57 -47.01 -6.12 20.52
C GLY A 57 -48.19 -6.32 19.59
N LEU A 58 -48.02 -7.30 18.76
CA LEU A 58 -49.06 -7.95 17.96
C LEU A 58 -50.13 -8.55 18.88
N GLN A 59 -51.34 -8.02 18.80
CA GLN A 59 -52.55 -8.75 19.11
C GLN A 59 -53.52 -8.64 17.92
N GLU A 60 -53.93 -9.79 17.44
CA GLU A 60 -55.01 -9.96 16.47
C GLU A 60 -56.34 -9.45 17.07
N GLU A 61 -56.99 -8.54 16.37
CA GLU A 61 -58.44 -8.39 16.53
C GLU A 61 -59.11 -7.94 15.22
N SER A 62 -59.99 -8.82 14.78
CA SER A 62 -61.30 -8.72 14.08
C SER A 62 -61.64 -7.44 13.29
N VAL A 63 -62.00 -7.68 12.05
CA VAL A 63 -62.67 -6.79 11.08
C VAL A 63 -64.03 -6.37 11.58
N PRO A 64 -64.43 -5.10 11.54
CA PRO A 64 -65.84 -4.69 11.49
C PRO A 64 -66.23 -4.05 10.17
N SER A 65 -67.42 -4.36 9.81
CA SER A 65 -68.21 -4.07 8.65
C SER A 65 -68.37 -2.59 8.26
N PHE A 66 -68.46 -2.39 6.95
CA PHE A 66 -68.86 -1.17 6.24
C PHE A 66 -70.12 -0.49 6.82
N THR A 67 -69.96 0.82 7.04
CA THR A 67 -71.12 1.75 6.92
C THR A 67 -70.70 2.94 6.00
N LYS A 68 -71.62 3.20 5.06
CA LYS A 68 -71.61 4.24 4.07
C LYS A 68 -71.55 5.66 4.68
N GLY A 69 -70.71 6.53 4.16
CA GLY A 69 -70.94 7.97 4.17
C GLY A 69 -69.86 8.82 4.79
N ALA A 70 -68.75 9.03 4.12
CA ALA A 70 -67.94 10.23 4.29
C ALA A 70 -67.24 10.55 2.97
N ARG A 71 -67.53 11.71 2.39
CA ARG A 71 -66.91 12.28 1.19
C ARG A 71 -65.42 12.51 1.38
N LEU A 72 -64.69 12.16 0.34
CA LEU A 72 -63.29 12.23 0.13
C LEU A 72 -62.69 13.65 0.34
N GLU A 73 -61.92 13.83 1.38
CA GLU A 73 -60.84 14.79 1.49
C GLU A 73 -59.50 14.06 1.71
N GLY A 74 -59.30 12.93 1.04
CA GLY A 74 -58.13 12.06 1.19
C GLY A 74 -56.95 12.40 0.28
N GLY A 75 -57.14 13.25 -0.75
CA GLY A 75 -56.07 13.54 -1.73
C GLY A 75 -54.96 14.41 -1.18
N ASP A 76 -55.24 15.40 -0.38
CA ASP A 76 -54.24 16.35 0.10
C ASP A 76 -53.39 15.82 1.25
N ARG A 77 -53.93 14.95 2.11
CA ARG A 77 -53.15 14.34 3.20
C ARG A 77 -52.15 13.31 2.70
N LEU A 78 -52.48 12.56 1.64
CA LEU A 78 -51.54 11.61 1.02
C LEU A 78 -50.40 12.34 0.32
N ASN A 79 -50.69 13.45 -0.35
CA ASN A 79 -49.70 14.29 -1.01
C ASN A 79 -48.77 15.01 -0.01
N LEU A 80 -49.30 15.43 1.16
CA LEU A 80 -48.49 16.05 2.22
C LEU A 80 -47.53 15.04 2.91
N ALA A 81 -47.93 13.78 3.02
CA ALA A 81 -47.07 12.74 3.60
C ALA A 81 -46.04 12.18 2.62
N LEU A 82 -46.31 12.22 1.31
CA LEU A 82 -45.43 11.74 0.25
C LEU A 82 -44.42 12.80 -0.20
N ALA A 83 -44.75 14.09 -0.11
CA ALA A 83 -43.87 15.19 -0.52
C ALA A 83 -42.52 15.20 0.19
N PRO A 84 -42.42 15.05 1.54
CA PRO A 84 -41.13 15.00 2.20
C PRO A 84 -40.33 13.75 1.83
N ARG A 85 -40.97 12.57 1.67
CA ARG A 85 -40.31 11.33 1.22
C ARG A 85 -39.76 11.45 -0.21
N LEU A 86 -40.52 12.04 -1.13
CA LEU A 86 -40.09 12.28 -2.51
C LEU A 86 -38.94 13.29 -2.58
N SER A 87 -38.91 14.32 -1.74
CA SER A 87 -37.83 15.28 -1.66
C SER A 87 -36.55 14.67 -1.07
N GLU A 88 -36.68 13.79 -0.08
CA GLU A 88 -35.56 13.02 0.49
C GLU A 88 -34.99 12.03 -0.52
N LEU A 89 -35.82 11.27 -1.24
CA LEU A 89 -35.40 10.39 -2.34
C LEU A 89 -34.69 11.14 -3.47
N LYS A 90 -35.18 12.32 -3.87
CA LYS A 90 -34.51 13.16 -4.86
C LYS A 90 -33.17 13.69 -4.37
N LYS A 91 -33.05 14.07 -3.10
CA LYS A 91 -31.77 14.48 -2.49
C LYS A 91 -30.78 13.31 -2.40
N GLU A 92 -31.27 12.12 -2.04
CA GLU A 92 -30.46 10.91 -1.94
C GLU A 92 -29.97 10.44 -3.32
N THR A 93 -30.84 10.45 -4.34
CA THR A 93 -30.44 10.14 -5.73
C THR A 93 -29.44 11.15 -6.28
N ALA A 94 -29.62 12.45 -6.05
CA ALA A 94 -28.68 13.48 -6.46
C ALA A 94 -27.32 13.34 -5.74
N ARG A 95 -27.32 12.96 -4.45
CA ARG A 95 -26.11 12.68 -3.66
C ARG A 95 -25.37 11.46 -4.20
N ASN A 96 -26.10 10.38 -4.49
CA ASN A 96 -25.53 9.14 -5.02
C ASN A 96 -24.92 9.38 -6.42
N TYR A 97 -25.59 10.12 -7.28
CA TYR A 97 -25.05 10.49 -8.60
C TYR A 97 -23.78 11.34 -8.49
N LYS A 98 -23.74 12.33 -7.61
CA LYS A 98 -22.58 13.17 -7.38
C LYS A 98 -21.41 12.37 -6.81
N ASN A 99 -21.66 11.49 -5.83
CA ASN A 99 -20.66 10.62 -5.24
C ASN A 99 -20.08 9.65 -6.29
N SER A 100 -20.91 9.13 -7.19
CA SER A 100 -20.47 8.29 -8.31
C SER A 100 -19.52 9.03 -9.24
N ASN A 101 -19.82 10.30 -9.59
CA ASN A 101 -18.97 11.10 -10.46
C ASN A 101 -17.60 11.40 -9.80
N LEU A 102 -17.58 11.73 -8.50
CA LEU A 102 -16.32 11.95 -7.79
C LEU A 102 -15.43 10.70 -7.76
N LYS A 103 -16.03 9.52 -7.54
CA LYS A 103 -15.30 8.24 -7.58
C LYS A 103 -14.74 7.97 -8.99
N LYS A 104 -15.53 8.24 -10.04
CA LYS A 104 -15.07 8.09 -11.44
C LYS A 104 -13.89 9.01 -11.75
N ILE A 105 -13.95 10.29 -11.34
CA ILE A 105 -12.85 11.24 -11.54
C ILE A 105 -11.57 10.72 -10.89
N ALA A 106 -11.63 10.29 -9.62
CA ALA A 106 -10.46 9.76 -8.92
C ALA A 106 -9.87 8.51 -9.61
N ILE A 107 -10.72 7.60 -10.09
CA ILE A 107 -10.28 6.39 -10.79
C ILE A 107 -9.66 6.75 -12.14
N TYR A 108 -10.28 7.65 -12.93
CA TYR A 108 -9.73 8.04 -14.22
C TYR A 108 -8.40 8.79 -14.09
N THR A 109 -8.24 9.68 -13.10
CA THR A 109 -6.98 10.38 -12.88
C THR A 109 -5.86 9.41 -12.50
N SER A 110 -6.12 8.45 -11.62
CA SER A 110 -5.11 7.43 -11.24
C SER A 110 -4.80 6.47 -12.40
N LEU A 111 -5.79 6.10 -13.24
CA LEU A 111 -5.55 5.28 -14.43
C LEU A 111 -4.73 6.04 -15.50
N ILE A 112 -5.01 7.31 -15.71
CA ILE A 112 -4.21 8.15 -16.62
C ILE A 112 -2.76 8.20 -16.12
N ASN A 113 -2.55 8.41 -14.83
CA ASN A 113 -1.21 8.41 -14.22
C ASN A 113 -0.48 7.08 -14.42
N PHE A 114 -1.18 5.96 -14.27
CA PHE A 114 -0.63 4.63 -14.56
C PHE A 114 -0.23 4.46 -16.02
N ILE A 115 -1.05 4.94 -16.97
CA ILE A 115 -0.69 4.90 -18.40
C ILE A 115 0.59 5.70 -18.68
N PHE A 116 0.72 6.90 -18.08
CA PHE A 116 1.93 7.70 -18.20
C PHE A 116 3.17 7.02 -17.62
N SER A 117 3.04 6.30 -16.49
CA SER A 117 4.15 5.54 -15.92
C SER A 117 4.57 4.34 -16.80
N ILE A 118 3.63 3.68 -17.49
CA ILE A 118 3.96 2.65 -18.48
C ILE A 118 4.72 3.26 -19.67
N ILE A 119 4.32 4.42 -20.16
CA ILE A 119 5.03 5.07 -21.27
C ILE A 119 6.43 5.47 -20.85
N LEU A 120 6.61 5.93 -19.61
CA LEU A 120 7.93 6.21 -19.04
C LEU A 120 8.80 4.94 -19.00
N TRP A 121 8.25 3.79 -18.60
CA TRP A 121 8.97 2.50 -18.64
C TRP A 121 9.39 2.09 -20.06
N ILE A 122 8.49 2.24 -21.05
CA ILE A 122 8.81 1.91 -22.45
C ILE A 122 9.94 2.78 -23.01
N GLN A 123 10.06 4.03 -22.53
CA GLN A 123 11.10 4.97 -22.94
C GLN A 123 12.42 4.80 -22.19
N PHE A 124 12.42 4.08 -21.08
CA PHE A 124 13.59 3.89 -20.23
C PHE A 124 14.66 3.06 -20.98
N ASP A 125 15.90 3.55 -20.96
CA ASP A 125 17.05 2.83 -21.50
C ASP A 125 17.71 2.00 -20.40
N SER A 126 17.60 0.68 -20.48
CA SER A 126 18.15 -0.25 -19.50
C SER A 126 19.70 -0.31 -19.50
N ASN A 127 20.36 0.16 -20.58
CA ASN A 127 21.81 0.13 -20.68
C ASN A 127 22.49 1.40 -20.13
N TYR A 128 21.70 2.43 -19.84
CA TYR A 128 22.27 3.68 -19.33
C TYR A 128 22.40 3.63 -17.82
N ILE A 129 23.62 3.87 -17.34
CA ILE A 129 23.94 3.97 -15.91
C ILE A 129 23.73 5.43 -15.48
N GLY A 130 22.85 5.66 -14.51
CA GLY A 130 22.57 6.98 -13.98
C GLY A 130 21.09 7.38 -14.06
N TYR A 131 20.81 8.63 -13.73
CA TYR A 131 19.44 9.16 -13.72
C TYR A 131 18.98 9.55 -15.10
N GLN A 132 17.79 9.11 -15.48
CA GLN A 132 17.13 9.46 -16.73
C GLN A 132 15.94 10.39 -16.48
N PHE A 133 15.50 11.09 -17.54
CA PHE A 133 14.38 12.06 -17.48
C PHE A 133 14.60 13.16 -16.43
N VAL A 134 15.84 13.55 -16.21
CA VAL A 134 16.17 14.57 -15.21
C VAL A 134 15.46 15.89 -15.55
N THR A 135 14.77 16.44 -14.56
CA THR A 135 14.14 17.75 -14.64
C THR A 135 14.57 18.59 -13.46
N GLU A 136 15.19 19.71 -13.75
CA GLU A 136 15.67 20.67 -12.75
C GLU A 136 14.72 21.87 -12.72
N ILE A 137 14.16 22.15 -11.56
CA ILE A 137 13.31 23.32 -11.35
C ILE A 137 14.00 24.22 -10.33
N SER A 138 14.64 25.25 -10.83
CA SER A 138 15.25 26.29 -10.00
C SER A 138 14.16 27.28 -9.53
N GLY A 139 13.65 27.11 -8.31
CA GLY A 139 12.58 27.96 -7.80
C GLY A 139 12.91 28.76 -6.54
N LEU A 140 13.77 28.23 -5.68
CA LEU A 140 14.17 28.83 -4.41
C LEU A 140 15.67 28.66 -4.24
N GLU A 141 16.37 29.68 -3.77
CA GLU A 141 17.83 29.66 -3.58
C GLU A 141 18.31 28.50 -2.68
N PHE A 142 17.46 28.00 -1.79
CA PHE A 142 17.80 26.96 -0.82
C PHE A 142 17.28 25.56 -1.20
N ILE A 143 16.33 25.43 -2.14
CA ILE A 143 15.70 24.15 -2.49
C ILE A 143 15.60 24.07 -4.01
N GLN A 144 16.43 23.23 -4.60
CA GLN A 144 16.35 22.87 -6.01
C GLN A 144 15.54 21.58 -6.15
N LEU A 145 14.42 21.64 -6.85
CA LEU A 145 13.61 20.46 -7.10
C LEU A 145 14.20 19.69 -8.30
N ASN A 146 15.15 18.82 -8.02
CA ASN A 146 15.74 17.92 -9.00
C ASN A 146 15.00 16.60 -8.97
N LEU A 147 14.43 16.22 -10.11
CA LEU A 147 13.68 14.99 -10.28
C LEU A 147 14.37 14.12 -11.31
N GLY A 148 14.46 12.81 -11.07
CA GLY A 148 15.02 11.85 -12.00
C GLY A 148 14.57 10.43 -11.69
N VAL A 149 14.72 9.53 -12.63
CA VAL A 149 14.35 8.13 -12.52
C VAL A 149 15.54 7.27 -12.91
N ASP A 150 15.82 6.22 -12.14
CA ASP A 150 16.79 5.18 -12.46
C ASP A 150 16.12 3.79 -12.44
N GLY A 151 16.86 2.73 -12.72
CA GLY A 151 16.32 1.36 -12.76
C GLY A 151 15.72 0.90 -11.44
N ILE A 152 16.16 1.43 -10.30
CA ILE A 152 15.60 1.11 -8.98
C ILE A 152 14.28 1.83 -8.75
N SER A 153 14.23 3.14 -9.00
CA SER A 153 13.04 3.96 -8.74
C SER A 153 11.89 3.68 -9.71
N LEU A 154 12.19 3.30 -10.95
CA LEU A 154 11.23 3.06 -12.02
C LEU A 154 10.10 2.09 -11.61
N PHE A 155 10.47 0.94 -11.07
CA PHE A 155 9.49 -0.09 -10.71
C PHE A 155 8.70 0.24 -9.46
N PHE A 156 9.26 1.02 -8.53
CA PHE A 156 8.49 1.52 -7.38
C PHE A 156 7.48 2.58 -7.79
N VAL A 157 7.82 3.42 -8.76
CA VAL A 157 6.87 4.37 -9.38
C VAL A 157 5.75 3.61 -10.09
N LEU A 158 6.08 2.62 -10.92
CA LEU A 158 5.10 1.76 -11.60
C LEU A 158 4.18 1.04 -10.61
N LEU A 159 4.74 0.50 -9.53
CA LEU A 159 3.95 -0.16 -8.47
C LEU A 159 2.98 0.82 -7.82
N THR A 160 3.42 2.04 -7.51
CA THR A 160 2.58 3.07 -6.88
C THR A 160 1.39 3.44 -7.75
N THR A 161 1.66 3.76 -9.02
CA THR A 161 0.62 4.15 -9.98
C THR A 161 -0.32 2.99 -10.34
N PHE A 162 0.15 1.73 -10.31
CA PHE A 162 -0.65 0.54 -10.53
C PHE A 162 -1.60 0.25 -9.36
N ILE A 163 -1.13 0.39 -8.13
CA ILE A 163 -1.90 0.04 -6.93
C ILE A 163 -2.97 1.09 -6.60
N THR A 164 -2.75 2.35 -6.90
CA THR A 164 -3.71 3.42 -6.53
C THR A 164 -5.10 3.21 -7.13
N PRO A 165 -5.30 2.95 -8.45
CA PRO A 165 -6.62 2.65 -8.99
C PRO A 165 -7.23 1.39 -8.40
N ILE A 166 -6.43 0.36 -8.06
CA ILE A 166 -6.89 -0.86 -7.41
C ILE A 166 -7.40 -0.56 -6.00
N ALA A 167 -6.69 0.27 -5.23
CA ALA A 167 -7.12 0.70 -3.91
C ALA A 167 -8.44 1.49 -3.95
N LEU A 168 -8.61 2.38 -4.93
CA LEU A 168 -9.86 3.11 -5.15
C LEU A 168 -11.03 2.18 -5.54
N LEU A 169 -10.78 1.21 -6.42
CA LEU A 169 -11.78 0.23 -6.85
C LEU A 169 -12.17 -0.73 -5.73
N SER A 170 -11.21 -1.17 -4.91
CA SER A 170 -11.46 -2.11 -3.81
C SER A 170 -12.38 -1.53 -2.75
N SER A 171 -12.26 -0.23 -2.44
CA SER A 171 -13.04 0.47 -1.42
C SER A 171 -14.25 1.23 -1.97
N HIS A 172 -14.63 0.98 -3.22
CA HIS A 172 -15.67 1.77 -3.91
C HIS A 172 -17.00 1.84 -3.17
N ASN A 173 -17.45 0.77 -2.52
CA ASN A 173 -18.75 0.70 -1.82
C ASN A 173 -18.63 0.96 -0.31
N ASP A 174 -17.43 0.87 0.26
CA ASP A 174 -17.25 0.84 1.71
C ASP A 174 -17.32 2.24 2.35
N ILE A 175 -17.03 3.29 1.57
CA ILE A 175 -16.88 4.65 2.10
C ILE A 175 -17.92 5.59 1.52
N GLU A 176 -18.79 6.09 2.41
CA GLU A 176 -19.81 7.08 2.10
C GLU A 176 -19.61 8.41 2.84
N LYS A 177 -19.07 8.33 4.08
CA LYS A 177 -18.86 9.51 4.94
C LYS A 177 -17.61 10.27 4.48
N ASN A 178 -17.76 11.58 4.26
CA ASN A 178 -16.68 12.48 3.86
C ASN A 178 -15.90 11.99 2.62
N LEU A 179 -16.61 11.38 1.65
CA LEU A 179 -16.04 10.77 0.46
C LEU A 179 -15.07 11.69 -0.29
N LYS A 180 -15.39 12.97 -0.41
CA LYS A 180 -14.55 13.96 -1.09
C LYS A 180 -13.14 14.05 -0.49
N PHE A 181 -13.06 14.23 0.84
CA PHE A 181 -11.77 14.30 1.53
C PHE A 181 -10.99 12.99 1.47
N TYR A 182 -11.71 11.87 1.51
CA TYR A 182 -11.10 10.55 1.35
C TYR A 182 -10.41 10.38 -0.01
N LEU A 183 -11.11 10.71 -1.10
CA LEU A 183 -10.56 10.60 -2.46
C LEU A 183 -9.36 11.54 -2.66
N VAL A 184 -9.46 12.77 -2.15
CA VAL A 184 -8.34 13.72 -2.16
C VAL A 184 -7.15 13.18 -1.38
N SER A 185 -7.37 12.58 -0.20
CA SER A 185 -6.28 12.01 0.61
C SER A 185 -5.57 10.87 -0.11
N ILE A 186 -6.29 10.02 -0.88
CA ILE A 186 -5.66 8.93 -1.65
C ILE A 186 -4.83 9.48 -2.82
N LEU A 187 -5.37 10.44 -3.58
CA LEU A 187 -4.63 11.03 -4.70
C LEU A 187 -3.41 11.85 -4.22
N LEU A 188 -3.55 12.56 -3.10
CA LEU A 188 -2.42 13.24 -2.47
C LEU A 188 -1.36 12.24 -1.99
N LEU A 189 -1.79 11.10 -1.44
CA LEU A 189 -0.89 10.03 -1.03
C LEU A 189 -0.11 9.47 -2.23
N GLU A 190 -0.77 9.26 -3.38
CA GLU A 190 -0.12 8.83 -4.62
C GLU A 190 0.99 9.81 -5.03
N THR A 191 0.69 11.12 -5.06
CA THR A 191 1.69 12.13 -5.45
C THR A 191 2.90 12.14 -4.53
N LEU A 192 2.67 12.11 -3.21
CA LEU A 192 3.74 12.14 -2.22
C LEU A 192 4.61 10.87 -2.29
N GLN A 193 4.02 9.71 -2.53
CA GLN A 193 4.75 8.45 -2.69
C GLN A 193 5.62 8.46 -3.95
N ILE A 194 5.10 8.93 -5.08
CA ILE A 194 5.87 9.08 -6.31
C ILE A 194 7.02 10.07 -6.09
N ALA A 195 6.77 11.20 -5.42
CA ALA A 195 7.79 12.20 -5.12
C ALA A 195 8.98 11.62 -4.35
N VAL A 196 8.73 10.73 -3.38
CA VAL A 196 9.81 10.05 -2.63
C VAL A 196 10.74 9.25 -3.54
N PHE A 197 10.18 8.58 -4.58
CA PHE A 197 10.98 7.74 -5.48
C PHE A 197 11.73 8.51 -6.58
N VAL A 198 11.30 9.73 -6.85
CA VAL A 198 11.77 10.49 -8.02
C VAL A 198 12.70 11.65 -7.64
N VAL A 199 12.63 12.12 -6.40
CA VAL A 199 13.47 13.23 -5.91
C VAL A 199 14.94 12.81 -5.79
N LEU A 200 15.83 13.68 -6.26
CA LEU A 200 17.29 13.48 -6.26
C LEU A 200 18.01 14.25 -5.14
N ASP A 201 17.29 14.78 -4.17
CA ASP A 201 17.83 15.53 -3.03
C ASP A 201 17.42 14.88 -1.71
N LEU A 202 18.36 14.74 -0.77
CA LEU A 202 18.17 14.05 0.51
C LEU A 202 17.21 14.81 1.44
N LEU A 203 17.25 16.17 1.44
CA LEU A 203 16.36 16.97 2.27
C LEU A 203 14.92 16.90 1.73
N LEU A 204 14.73 17.02 0.41
CA LEU A 204 13.43 16.87 -0.22
C LEU A 204 12.88 15.45 -0.07
N PHE A 205 13.76 14.43 -0.18
CA PHE A 205 13.39 13.06 0.13
C PHE A 205 12.79 12.95 1.54
N TYR A 206 13.45 13.53 2.55
CA TYR A 206 12.95 13.56 3.93
C TYR A 206 11.57 14.22 4.02
N ILE A 207 11.40 15.40 3.42
CA ILE A 207 10.14 16.15 3.45
C ILE A 207 9.00 15.31 2.87
N PHE A 208 9.19 14.70 1.70
CA PHE A 208 8.15 13.86 1.08
C PHE A 208 7.92 12.56 1.84
N PHE A 209 8.99 11.92 2.32
CA PHE A 209 8.93 10.69 3.12
C PHE A 209 8.10 10.84 4.39
N GLU A 210 8.18 12.00 5.06
CA GLU A 210 7.36 12.33 6.22
C GLU A 210 5.96 12.81 5.83
N SER A 211 5.83 13.58 4.77
CA SER A 211 4.54 14.12 4.33
C SER A 211 3.53 13.02 3.97
N VAL A 212 3.99 11.84 3.53
CA VAL A 212 3.14 10.65 3.31
C VAL A 212 2.34 10.26 4.56
N LEU A 213 2.86 10.53 5.75
CA LEU A 213 2.20 10.16 7.00
C LEU A 213 0.92 10.96 7.25
N ILE A 214 0.85 12.21 6.77
CA ILE A 214 -0.30 13.10 7.03
C ILE A 214 -1.60 12.55 6.41
N PRO A 215 -1.68 12.30 5.09
CA PRO A 215 -2.90 11.73 4.53
C PRO A 215 -3.16 10.32 5.06
N LEU A 216 -2.13 9.53 5.35
CA LEU A 216 -2.29 8.20 5.91
C LEU A 216 -2.88 8.23 7.33
N PHE A 217 -2.43 9.17 8.19
CA PHE A 217 -3.00 9.38 9.51
C PHE A 217 -4.50 9.67 9.44
N PHE A 218 -4.93 10.53 8.51
CA PHE A 218 -6.35 10.81 8.28
C PHE A 218 -7.10 9.59 7.75
N ILE A 219 -6.53 8.86 6.79
CA ILE A 219 -7.16 7.65 6.22
C ILE A 219 -7.43 6.62 7.33
N VAL A 220 -6.48 6.35 8.21
CA VAL A 220 -6.64 5.40 9.31
C VAL A 220 -7.53 5.97 10.43
N GLY A 221 -7.31 7.20 10.84
CA GLY A 221 -7.98 7.79 12.00
C GLY A 221 -9.45 8.15 11.77
N VAL A 222 -9.82 8.59 10.56
CA VAL A 222 -11.19 9.02 10.23
C VAL A 222 -12.00 7.83 9.70
N TRP A 223 -11.48 7.07 8.73
CA TRP A 223 -12.23 6.01 8.02
C TRP A 223 -11.90 4.60 8.52
N GLY A 224 -11.13 4.45 9.57
CA GLY A 224 -10.81 3.15 10.17
C GLY A 224 -12.05 2.42 10.69
N ALA A 225 -11.90 1.08 10.88
CA ALA A 225 -13.03 0.18 11.09
C ALA A 225 -13.62 0.22 12.51
N SER A 226 -12.81 0.36 13.56
CA SER A 226 -13.26 0.25 14.96
C SER A 226 -13.01 1.53 15.76
N SER A 227 -13.44 1.54 17.02
CA SER A 227 -13.16 2.62 17.97
C SER A 227 -11.65 2.79 18.26
N ALA A 228 -10.85 1.73 18.06
CA ALA A 228 -9.40 1.76 18.27
C ALA A 228 -8.60 2.45 17.15
N LYS A 229 -9.26 2.85 16.05
CA LYS A 229 -8.63 3.49 14.87
C LYS A 229 -7.80 4.72 15.20
N VAL A 230 -8.28 5.57 16.12
CA VAL A 230 -7.55 6.78 16.53
C VAL A 230 -6.25 6.41 17.22
N ARG A 231 -6.27 5.42 18.13
CA ARG A 231 -5.06 4.92 18.80
C ARG A 231 -4.08 4.30 17.79
N ALA A 232 -4.58 3.56 16.80
CA ALA A 232 -3.74 2.97 15.76
C ALA A 232 -3.09 4.03 14.87
N ALA A 233 -3.84 5.09 14.50
CA ALA A 233 -3.32 6.23 13.74
C ALA A 233 -2.22 6.98 14.51
N PHE A 234 -2.42 7.25 15.80
CA PHE A 234 -1.40 7.87 16.65
C PHE A 234 -0.17 6.98 16.82
N LEU A 235 -0.32 5.66 16.98
CA LEU A 235 0.81 4.74 17.04
C LEU A 235 1.64 4.78 15.75
N LEU A 236 0.98 4.70 14.59
CA LEU A 236 1.64 4.82 13.30
C LEU A 236 2.42 6.13 13.21
N PHE A 237 1.77 7.26 13.51
CA PHE A 237 2.37 8.58 13.40
C PHE A 237 3.54 8.78 14.37
N LEU A 238 3.36 8.46 15.66
CA LEU A 238 4.39 8.71 16.67
C LEU A 238 5.61 7.80 16.51
N TYR A 239 5.41 6.50 16.15
CA TYR A 239 6.54 5.60 15.90
C TYR A 239 7.40 6.08 14.73
N THR A 240 6.75 6.41 13.61
CA THR A 240 7.48 6.84 12.41
C THR A 240 8.10 8.21 12.58
N LEU A 241 7.41 9.17 13.21
CA LEU A 241 7.95 10.49 13.51
C LEU A 241 9.18 10.41 14.43
N PHE A 242 9.14 9.55 15.46
CA PHE A 242 10.27 9.37 16.36
C PHE A 242 11.54 8.93 15.61
N GLY A 243 11.41 7.97 14.69
CA GLY A 243 12.55 7.53 13.88
C GLY A 243 13.06 8.61 12.94
N SER A 244 12.17 9.31 12.28
CA SER A 244 12.54 10.31 11.27
C SER A 244 13.20 11.56 11.85
N LEU A 245 12.99 11.86 13.12
CA LEU A 245 13.73 12.94 13.80
C LEU A 245 15.24 12.65 13.84
N PHE A 246 15.66 11.39 14.05
CA PHE A 246 17.08 11.03 13.97
C PHE A 246 17.61 11.15 12.55
N MET A 247 16.80 10.78 11.55
CA MET A 247 17.14 10.98 10.14
C MET A 247 17.33 12.48 9.83
N LEU A 248 16.48 13.38 10.35
CA LEU A 248 16.64 14.83 10.16
C LEU A 248 17.96 15.33 10.75
N LEU A 249 18.32 14.87 11.96
CA LEU A 249 19.60 15.23 12.56
C LEU A 249 20.79 14.75 11.71
N ALA A 250 20.69 13.53 11.15
CA ALA A 250 21.71 13.01 10.22
C ALA A 250 21.82 13.87 8.96
N ILE A 251 20.71 14.32 8.38
CA ILE A 251 20.69 15.19 7.20
C ILE A 251 21.37 16.55 7.48
N ILE A 252 21.06 17.15 8.61
CA ILE A 252 21.71 18.41 9.04
C ILE A 252 23.21 18.21 9.20
N GLN A 253 23.63 17.07 9.75
CA GLN A 253 25.05 16.75 9.91
C GLN A 253 25.73 16.53 8.55
N VAL A 254 25.07 15.82 7.62
CA VAL A 254 25.55 15.65 6.23
C VAL A 254 25.75 17.03 5.55
N TYR A 255 24.73 17.90 5.65
CA TYR A 255 24.82 19.23 5.10
C TYR A 255 25.96 20.06 5.73
N SER A 256 26.22 19.90 7.02
CA SER A 256 27.33 20.58 7.68
C SER A 256 28.71 20.11 7.21
N TYR A 257 28.83 18.85 6.77
CA TYR A 257 30.09 18.31 6.24
C TYR A 257 30.33 18.65 4.78
N LEU A 258 29.27 18.57 3.95
CA LEU A 258 29.41 18.60 2.49
C LEU A 258 28.91 19.90 1.86
N GLY A 259 28.10 20.68 2.57
CA GLY A 259 27.45 21.89 2.05
C GLY A 259 26.35 21.65 1.03
N ALA A 260 26.01 20.37 0.75
CA ALA A 260 24.99 19.97 -0.22
C ALA A 260 24.25 18.71 0.23
N THR A 261 23.05 18.49 -0.35
CA THR A 261 22.18 17.34 -0.07
C THR A 261 21.80 16.55 -1.33
N ASP A 262 22.37 16.89 -2.48
CA ASP A 262 22.12 16.20 -3.76
C ASP A 262 22.71 14.79 -3.77
N PHE A 263 21.95 13.78 -4.22
CA PHE A 263 22.39 12.39 -4.25
C PHE A 263 23.60 12.15 -5.14
N ALA A 264 23.75 12.89 -6.23
CA ALA A 264 24.92 12.76 -7.11
C ALA A 264 26.20 13.19 -6.42
N LEU A 265 26.16 14.26 -5.64
CA LEU A 265 27.31 14.71 -4.84
C LEU A 265 27.59 13.78 -3.66
N LEU A 266 26.52 13.27 -3.01
CA LEU A 266 26.65 12.34 -1.89
C LEU A 266 27.35 11.03 -2.29
N SER A 267 27.04 10.49 -3.47
CA SER A 267 27.63 9.23 -3.95
C SER A 267 29.15 9.31 -4.23
N VAL A 268 29.68 10.50 -4.47
CA VAL A 268 31.11 10.72 -4.77
C VAL A 268 31.89 11.25 -3.54
N SER A 269 31.16 11.66 -2.48
CA SER A 269 31.76 12.28 -1.31
C SER A 269 32.43 11.25 -0.39
N GLU A 270 33.65 11.53 0.05
CA GLU A 270 34.35 10.73 1.03
C GLU A 270 34.08 11.25 2.45
N ILE A 271 33.42 10.44 3.26
CA ILE A 271 33.20 10.71 4.68
C ILE A 271 34.01 9.72 5.53
N SER A 272 34.63 10.20 6.60
CA SER A 272 35.39 9.32 7.50
C SER A 272 34.51 8.21 8.09
N LEU A 273 35.07 7.01 8.26
CA LEU A 273 34.35 5.83 8.76
C LEU A 273 33.63 6.08 10.10
N GLU A 274 34.23 6.84 11.00
CA GLU A 274 33.63 7.18 12.30
C GLU A 274 32.35 8.02 12.14
N SER A 275 32.38 9.00 11.24
CA SER A 275 31.22 9.82 10.92
C SER A 275 30.14 8.99 10.19
N GLN A 276 30.55 8.13 9.24
CA GLN A 276 29.62 7.20 8.56
C GLN A 276 28.89 6.30 9.56
N LYS A 277 29.57 5.76 10.58
CA LYS A 277 28.94 4.89 11.59
C LYS A 277 27.83 5.59 12.37
N ILE A 278 28.04 6.85 12.76
CA ILE A 278 27.03 7.63 13.50
C ILE A 278 25.84 7.96 12.59
N LEU A 279 26.10 8.43 11.38
CA LEU A 279 25.06 8.72 10.38
C LEU A 279 24.25 7.47 10.05
N TRP A 280 24.92 6.34 9.87
CA TRP A 280 24.30 5.06 9.56
C TRP A 280 23.29 4.64 10.65
N LEU A 281 23.66 4.74 11.94
CA LEU A 281 22.76 4.41 13.04
C LEU A 281 21.53 5.30 13.07
N ALA A 282 21.67 6.59 12.77
CA ALA A 282 20.56 7.54 12.74
C ALA A 282 19.59 7.25 11.57
N PHE A 283 20.11 7.00 10.36
CA PHE A 283 19.29 6.56 9.22
C PHE A 283 18.66 5.18 9.45
N PHE A 284 19.45 4.24 9.98
CA PHE A 284 18.97 2.89 10.29
C PHE A 284 17.75 2.91 11.20
N LEU A 285 17.76 3.71 12.27
CA LEU A 285 16.63 3.78 13.19
C LEU A 285 15.34 4.23 12.48
N ALA A 286 15.41 5.24 11.61
CA ALA A 286 14.27 5.71 10.84
C ALA A 286 13.71 4.61 9.92
N PHE A 287 14.60 3.92 9.21
CA PHE A 287 14.19 2.90 8.24
C PHE A 287 13.76 1.60 8.91
N ALA A 288 14.40 1.20 10.01
CA ALA A 288 14.02 0.03 10.81
C ALA A 288 12.61 0.18 11.42
N ILE A 289 12.23 1.38 11.83
CA ILE A 289 10.86 1.67 12.29
C ILE A 289 9.87 1.59 11.13
N LYS A 290 10.22 2.14 9.97
CA LYS A 290 9.32 2.17 8.80
C LYS A 290 9.15 0.78 8.17
N THR A 291 10.20 -0.07 8.11
CA THR A 291 10.15 -1.47 7.63
C THR A 291 9.60 -2.47 8.64
N PRO A 292 9.12 -2.10 9.74
CA PRO A 292 8.94 -2.63 11.08
C PRO A 292 9.87 -3.82 11.45
N LEU A 293 11.17 -3.56 11.57
CA LEU A 293 12.10 -4.53 12.12
C LEU A 293 11.92 -4.65 13.64
N TRP A 294 12.22 -5.84 14.20
CA TRP A 294 12.22 -6.01 15.66
C TRP A 294 13.23 -5.04 16.31
N PRO A 295 12.86 -4.34 17.41
CA PRO A 295 11.64 -4.43 18.23
C PRO A 295 10.48 -3.51 17.78
N PHE A 296 10.57 -2.81 16.66
CA PHE A 296 9.64 -1.76 16.22
C PHE A 296 8.42 -2.26 15.42
N THR A 297 8.06 -3.54 15.56
CA THR A 297 6.99 -4.18 14.78
C THR A 297 5.56 -3.76 15.20
N GLY A 298 5.41 -3.23 16.41
CA GLY A 298 4.11 -3.11 17.09
C GLY A 298 3.08 -2.16 16.46
N TRP A 299 3.50 -1.20 15.65
CA TRP A 299 2.61 -0.24 15.02
C TRP A 299 1.94 -0.80 13.75
N LEU A 300 2.66 -1.62 12.96
CA LEU A 300 2.21 -2.02 11.63
C LEU A 300 0.94 -2.88 11.68
N PHE A 301 0.93 -3.97 12.46
CA PHE A 301 -0.22 -4.85 12.49
C PHE A 301 -1.47 -4.14 13.04
N ARG A 302 -1.32 -3.23 14.01
CA ARG A 302 -2.43 -2.42 14.53
C ARG A 302 -2.95 -1.43 13.49
N ALA A 303 -2.05 -0.77 12.77
CA ALA A 303 -2.43 0.12 11.68
C ALA A 303 -3.20 -0.63 10.59
N HIS A 304 -2.73 -1.81 10.16
CA HIS A 304 -3.41 -2.62 9.16
C HIS A 304 -4.79 -3.12 9.60
N VAL A 305 -4.91 -3.60 10.83
CA VAL A 305 -6.18 -4.12 11.36
C VAL A 305 -7.25 -3.03 11.38
N GLU A 306 -6.89 -1.82 11.78
CA GLU A 306 -7.83 -0.70 11.91
C GLU A 306 -8.03 0.09 10.61
N ALA A 307 -7.07 0.13 9.71
CA ALA A 307 -7.17 0.89 8.44
C ALA A 307 -8.37 0.41 7.59
N PRO A 308 -9.02 1.33 6.84
CA PRO A 308 -9.96 0.94 5.79
C PRO A 308 -9.25 0.09 4.74
N LEU A 309 -10.01 -0.62 3.91
CA LEU A 309 -9.44 -1.57 2.95
C LEU A 309 -8.38 -0.94 2.04
N SER A 310 -8.69 0.19 1.41
CA SER A 310 -7.72 0.92 0.56
C SER A 310 -6.48 1.37 1.31
N GLY A 311 -6.64 1.84 2.56
CA GLY A 311 -5.51 2.19 3.42
C GLY A 311 -4.59 1.00 3.67
N SER A 312 -5.16 -0.19 3.94
CA SER A 312 -4.37 -1.42 4.10
C SER A 312 -3.68 -1.85 2.81
N VAL A 313 -4.35 -1.70 1.65
CA VAL A 313 -3.80 -2.00 0.33
C VAL A 313 -2.58 -1.12 0.03
N ILE A 314 -2.70 0.21 0.18
CA ILE A 314 -1.61 1.16 -0.09
C ILE A 314 -0.46 0.98 0.91
N LEU A 315 -0.80 0.78 2.20
CA LEU A 315 0.21 0.56 3.24
C LEU A 315 1.08 -0.67 2.94
N ALA A 316 0.45 -1.80 2.57
CA ALA A 316 1.16 -3.03 2.24
C ALA A 316 1.95 -2.95 0.93
N ALA A 317 1.36 -2.34 -0.10
CA ALA A 317 1.94 -2.32 -1.43
C ALA A 317 3.10 -1.34 -1.55
N VAL A 318 2.99 -0.12 -1.03
CA VAL A 318 3.89 0.99 -1.34
C VAL A 318 4.62 1.52 -0.12
N ILE A 319 3.92 1.80 0.99
CA ILE A 319 4.52 2.54 2.12
C ILE A 319 5.69 1.78 2.75
N LEU A 320 5.62 0.46 2.85
CA LEU A 320 6.74 -0.35 3.32
C LEU A 320 7.95 -0.30 2.38
N LYS A 321 7.71 -0.12 1.06
CA LYS A 321 8.78 -0.06 0.05
C LYS A 321 9.50 1.28 0.00
N LEU A 322 8.92 2.34 0.58
CA LEU A 322 9.63 3.60 0.77
C LEU A 322 10.92 3.41 1.57
N ALA A 323 10.88 2.57 2.61
CA ALA A 323 12.06 2.25 3.38
C ALA A 323 13.02 1.31 2.63
N THR A 324 12.51 0.35 1.85
CA THR A 324 13.34 -0.50 0.96
C THR A 324 14.16 0.36 0.00
N TYR A 325 13.51 1.33 -0.66
CA TYR A 325 14.17 2.29 -1.52
C TYR A 325 15.19 3.16 -0.76
N ALA A 326 14.85 3.60 0.45
CA ALA A 326 15.73 4.40 1.29
C ALA A 326 17.00 3.64 1.71
N TYR A 327 16.92 2.34 2.02
CA TYR A 327 18.11 1.52 2.28
C TYR A 327 19.07 1.50 1.07
N LEU A 328 18.52 1.29 -0.13
CA LEU A 328 19.34 1.29 -1.36
C LEU A 328 19.96 2.66 -1.63
N ARG A 329 19.14 3.70 -1.60
CA ARG A 329 19.54 5.04 -2.04
C ARG A 329 20.41 5.78 -1.03
N ILE A 330 20.24 5.56 0.27
CA ILE A 330 20.93 6.33 1.30
C ILE A 330 21.98 5.47 2.00
N MET A 331 21.65 4.26 2.46
CA MET A 331 22.58 3.51 3.28
C MET A 331 23.61 2.77 2.45
N ILE A 332 23.21 2.10 1.38
CA ILE A 332 24.12 1.31 0.55
C ILE A 332 24.93 2.24 -0.37
N SER A 333 24.30 3.23 -1.00
CA SER A 333 24.97 4.15 -1.93
C SER A 333 25.89 5.17 -1.25
N PHE A 334 25.42 5.78 -0.15
CA PHE A 334 26.11 6.92 0.48
C PHE A 334 27.02 6.53 1.65
N LEU A 335 26.71 5.44 2.40
CA LEU A 335 27.45 5.01 3.58
C LEU A 335 27.96 3.56 3.43
N PRO A 336 28.74 3.24 2.40
CA PRO A 336 29.12 1.87 2.08
C PRO A 336 29.97 1.21 3.17
N ASP A 337 30.96 1.90 3.73
CA ASP A 337 31.88 1.34 4.74
C ASP A 337 31.14 1.01 6.05
N ALA A 338 30.29 1.93 6.52
CA ALA A 338 29.47 1.69 7.70
C ALA A 338 28.43 0.59 7.45
N THR A 339 27.89 0.51 6.23
CA THR A 339 26.96 -0.56 5.84
C THR A 339 27.63 -1.91 5.89
N HIS A 340 28.85 -2.04 5.39
CA HIS A 340 29.63 -3.26 5.50
C HIS A 340 29.92 -3.63 6.96
N PHE A 341 30.31 -2.65 7.78
CA PHE A 341 30.59 -2.85 9.21
C PHE A 341 29.37 -3.33 9.99
N TYR A 342 28.19 -2.74 9.77
CA TYR A 342 26.95 -3.08 10.50
C TYR A 342 26.09 -4.16 9.84
N SER A 343 26.47 -4.66 8.66
CA SER A 343 25.73 -5.70 7.94
C SER A 343 25.45 -6.95 8.80
N PRO A 344 26.39 -7.52 9.61
CA PRO A 344 26.10 -8.68 10.45
C PRO A 344 25.06 -8.39 11.53
N LEU A 345 25.12 -7.18 12.14
CA LEU A 345 24.14 -6.75 13.14
C LEU A 345 22.73 -6.69 12.53
N LEU A 346 22.61 -6.04 11.37
CA LEU A 346 21.34 -5.90 10.68
C LEU A 346 20.77 -7.24 10.25
N GLN A 347 21.60 -8.12 9.70
CA GLN A 347 21.21 -9.47 9.32
C GLN A 347 20.68 -10.28 10.52
N GLY A 348 21.32 -10.16 11.69
CA GLY A 348 20.83 -10.76 12.92
C GLY A 348 19.45 -10.24 13.35
N ILE A 349 19.23 -8.93 13.29
CA ILE A 349 17.93 -8.30 13.60
C ILE A 349 16.87 -8.78 12.61
N CYS A 350 17.19 -8.88 11.32
CA CYS A 350 16.27 -9.36 10.30
C CYS A 350 15.85 -10.81 10.51
N ILE A 351 16.78 -11.71 10.87
CA ILE A 351 16.46 -13.10 11.19
C ILE A 351 15.54 -13.20 12.42
N ILE A 352 15.83 -12.46 13.48
CA ILE A 352 14.96 -12.39 14.65
C ILE A 352 13.57 -11.89 14.25
N THR A 353 13.49 -10.84 13.45
CA THR A 353 12.22 -10.28 12.96
C THR A 353 11.43 -11.31 12.15
N LEU A 354 12.10 -12.00 11.24
CA LEU A 354 11.51 -13.02 10.37
C LEU A 354 10.88 -14.16 11.17
N ILE A 355 11.63 -14.73 12.11
CA ILE A 355 11.17 -15.84 12.94
C ILE A 355 10.04 -15.36 13.87
N TYR A 356 10.23 -14.23 14.56
CA TYR A 356 9.24 -13.66 15.46
C TYR A 356 7.92 -13.36 14.76
N ALA A 357 7.95 -12.70 13.60
CA ALA A 357 6.76 -12.33 12.85
C ALA A 357 6.01 -13.57 12.33
N SER A 358 6.73 -14.55 11.79
CA SER A 358 6.14 -15.78 11.25
C SER A 358 5.48 -16.64 12.34
N LEU A 359 6.13 -16.82 13.50
CA LEU A 359 5.54 -17.53 14.63
C LEU A 359 4.34 -16.77 15.21
N SER A 360 4.41 -15.44 15.27
CA SER A 360 3.28 -14.60 15.69
C SER A 360 2.11 -14.70 14.72
N ALA A 361 2.36 -14.81 13.41
CA ALA A 361 1.33 -15.02 12.40
C ALA A 361 0.59 -16.35 12.60
N LEU A 362 1.30 -17.45 12.86
CA LEU A 362 0.71 -18.76 13.17
C LEU A 362 -0.20 -18.74 14.41
N ARG A 363 0.08 -17.88 15.39
CA ARG A 363 -0.70 -17.73 16.61
C ARG A 363 -1.85 -16.71 16.51
N SER A 364 -1.94 -15.96 15.41
CA SER A 364 -2.94 -14.91 15.27
C SER A 364 -4.36 -15.48 15.13
N HIS A 365 -5.31 -14.89 15.87
CA HIS A 365 -6.74 -15.21 15.77
C HIS A 365 -7.48 -14.32 14.76
N ASP A 366 -6.92 -13.16 14.43
CA ASP A 366 -7.48 -12.22 13.44
C ASP A 366 -6.80 -12.46 12.09
N SER A 367 -7.62 -12.75 11.07
CA SER A 367 -7.15 -13.06 9.71
C SER A 367 -6.43 -11.88 9.05
N LYS A 368 -6.87 -10.64 9.30
CA LYS A 368 -6.22 -9.43 8.79
C LYS A 368 -4.87 -9.16 9.48
N ALA A 369 -4.79 -9.45 10.81
CA ALA A 369 -3.55 -9.36 11.55
C ALA A 369 -2.53 -10.40 11.09
N LEU A 370 -2.96 -11.63 10.73
CA LEU A 370 -2.10 -12.67 10.19
C LEU A 370 -1.43 -12.20 8.89
N VAL A 371 -2.20 -11.64 7.95
CA VAL A 371 -1.65 -11.08 6.70
C VAL A 371 -0.70 -9.91 6.97
N ALA A 372 -0.99 -9.05 7.97
CA ALA A 372 -0.08 -7.96 8.35
C ALA A 372 1.25 -8.48 8.93
N LEU A 373 1.21 -9.55 9.75
CA LEU A 373 2.42 -10.17 10.31
C LEU A 373 3.24 -10.88 9.23
N SER A 374 2.59 -11.49 8.22
CA SER A 374 3.32 -12.05 7.07
C SER A 374 4.09 -10.97 6.30
N SER A 375 3.53 -9.77 6.17
CA SER A 375 4.23 -8.65 5.54
C SER A 375 5.50 -8.23 6.31
N ILE A 376 5.51 -8.32 7.65
CA ILE A 376 6.72 -8.06 8.46
C ILE A 376 7.80 -9.10 8.16
N SER A 377 7.43 -10.39 8.06
CA SER A 377 8.36 -11.47 7.71
C SER A 377 9.00 -11.26 6.34
N HIS A 378 8.20 -10.95 5.32
CA HIS A 378 8.72 -10.66 3.98
C HIS A 378 9.58 -9.39 3.94
N CYS A 379 9.23 -8.33 4.68
CA CYS A 379 10.06 -7.13 4.77
C CYS A 379 11.43 -7.44 5.39
N ALA A 380 11.49 -8.31 6.40
CA ALA A 380 12.76 -8.74 6.97
C ALA A 380 13.63 -9.50 5.95
N LEU A 381 13.03 -10.38 5.14
CA LEU A 381 13.72 -11.08 4.07
C LEU A 381 14.22 -10.13 2.96
N ILE A 382 13.41 -9.12 2.59
CA ILE A 382 13.82 -8.08 1.66
C ILE A 382 15.09 -7.39 2.15
N VAL A 383 15.10 -6.93 3.41
CA VAL A 383 16.26 -6.25 3.98
C VAL A 383 17.47 -7.19 4.06
N LEU A 384 17.29 -8.47 4.39
CA LEU A 384 18.36 -9.47 4.33
C LEU A 384 18.99 -9.53 2.93
N GLY A 385 18.18 -9.56 1.86
CA GLY A 385 18.67 -9.55 0.48
C GLY A 385 19.46 -8.29 0.14
N LEU A 386 18.95 -7.11 0.53
CA LEU A 386 19.62 -5.83 0.28
C LEU A 386 21.01 -5.75 0.93
N PHE A 387 21.15 -6.30 2.14
CA PHE A 387 22.42 -6.28 2.89
C PHE A 387 23.24 -7.58 2.76
N SER A 388 23.00 -8.34 1.70
CA SER A 388 23.82 -9.48 1.34
C SER A 388 25.19 -9.08 0.76
N ASN A 389 25.34 -7.82 0.30
CA ASN A 389 26.48 -7.30 -0.43
C ASN A 389 26.82 -8.10 -1.70
N THR A 390 25.79 -8.62 -2.37
CA THR A 390 25.88 -9.32 -3.66
C THR A 390 24.87 -8.74 -4.63
N ILE A 391 25.20 -8.65 -5.92
CA ILE A 391 24.27 -8.14 -6.96
C ILE A 391 22.99 -8.98 -6.95
N ILE A 392 23.12 -10.31 -6.98
CA ILE A 392 21.99 -11.24 -7.02
C ILE A 392 21.08 -11.06 -5.80
N GLY A 393 21.65 -10.86 -4.61
CA GLY A 393 20.87 -10.70 -3.38
C GLY A 393 20.11 -9.37 -3.34
N ILE A 394 20.71 -8.27 -3.82
CA ILE A 394 20.06 -6.96 -3.90
C ILE A 394 18.92 -6.99 -4.94
N GLU A 395 19.18 -7.49 -6.13
CA GLU A 395 18.17 -7.67 -7.19
C GLU A 395 17.01 -8.55 -6.71
N GLY A 396 17.34 -9.65 -6.04
CA GLY A 396 16.37 -10.54 -5.40
C GLY A 396 15.52 -9.78 -4.36
N GLY A 397 16.13 -9.00 -3.48
CA GLY A 397 15.44 -8.20 -2.47
C GLY A 397 14.46 -7.19 -3.09
N VAL A 398 14.85 -6.50 -4.17
CA VAL A 398 13.96 -5.61 -4.91
C VAL A 398 12.82 -6.40 -5.56
N LEU A 399 13.10 -7.55 -6.17
CA LEU A 399 12.07 -8.38 -6.80
C LEU A 399 11.07 -8.95 -5.78
N VAL A 400 11.55 -9.40 -4.59
CA VAL A 400 10.65 -9.77 -3.47
C VAL A 400 9.77 -8.59 -3.06
N SER A 401 10.34 -7.37 -2.98
CA SER A 401 9.60 -6.19 -2.58
C SER A 401 8.47 -5.86 -3.57
N LEU A 402 8.71 -5.99 -4.87
CA LEU A 402 7.72 -5.79 -5.92
C LEU A 402 6.67 -6.92 -5.91
N GLY A 403 7.09 -8.18 -5.82
CA GLY A 403 6.19 -9.34 -5.73
C GLY A 403 5.25 -9.25 -4.52
N HIS A 404 5.80 -8.93 -3.34
CA HIS A 404 5.01 -8.66 -2.14
C HIS A 404 4.03 -7.49 -2.35
N GLY A 405 4.41 -6.48 -3.15
CA GLY A 405 3.56 -5.33 -3.50
C GLY A 405 2.30 -5.71 -4.29
N PHE A 406 2.25 -6.87 -4.94
CA PHE A 406 1.06 -7.40 -5.62
C PHE A 406 0.32 -8.44 -4.78
N ILE A 407 1.06 -9.35 -4.13
CA ILE A 407 0.50 -10.48 -3.38
C ILE A 407 -0.19 -10.02 -2.09
N SER A 408 0.48 -9.20 -1.30
CA SER A 408 -0.06 -8.75 0.00
C SER A 408 -1.34 -7.91 -0.12
N PRO A 409 -1.45 -6.93 -1.06
CA PRO A 409 -2.71 -6.25 -1.32
C PRO A 409 -3.85 -7.19 -1.73
N ALA A 410 -3.57 -8.21 -2.56
CA ALA A 410 -4.57 -9.19 -2.95
C ALA A 410 -5.10 -9.96 -1.73
N LEU A 411 -4.23 -10.41 -0.84
CA LEU A 411 -4.61 -11.07 0.40
C LEU A 411 -5.43 -10.13 1.33
N PHE A 412 -5.05 -8.84 1.44
CA PHE A 412 -5.84 -7.88 2.20
C PHE A 412 -7.23 -7.65 1.58
N ILE A 413 -7.34 -7.62 0.25
CA ILE A 413 -8.63 -7.50 -0.44
C ILE A 413 -9.49 -8.73 -0.20
N ILE A 414 -8.92 -9.93 -0.26
CA ILE A 414 -9.62 -11.18 0.00
C ILE A 414 -10.12 -11.21 1.46
N VAL A 415 -9.21 -11.11 2.41
CA VAL A 415 -9.50 -11.33 3.83
C VAL A 415 -10.13 -10.11 4.48
N GLY A 416 -9.56 -8.92 4.27
CA GLY A 416 -9.98 -7.67 4.90
C GLY A 416 -11.12 -6.96 4.17
N GLY A 417 -11.35 -7.27 2.90
CA GLY A 417 -12.42 -6.73 2.07
C GLY A 417 -13.54 -7.75 1.87
N ILE A 418 -13.33 -8.70 0.97
CA ILE A 418 -14.36 -9.61 0.47
C ILE A 418 -14.94 -10.48 1.58
N VAL A 419 -14.11 -11.19 2.33
CA VAL A 419 -14.56 -12.06 3.43
C VAL A 419 -15.18 -11.22 4.54
N TYR A 420 -14.52 -10.13 4.96
CA TYR A 420 -15.01 -9.28 6.04
C TYR A 420 -16.36 -8.60 5.71
N ASN A 421 -16.54 -8.08 4.49
CA ASN A 421 -17.78 -7.40 4.09
C ASN A 421 -18.99 -8.36 4.07
N ARG A 422 -18.76 -9.66 3.89
CA ARG A 422 -19.80 -10.67 3.86
C ARG A 422 -20.06 -11.32 5.23
N THR A 423 -19.01 -11.57 6.00
CA THR A 423 -19.10 -12.27 7.29
C THR A 423 -19.18 -11.33 8.49
N HIS A 424 -18.81 -10.05 8.33
CA HIS A 424 -18.66 -9.05 9.38
C HIS A 424 -17.77 -9.49 10.56
N SER A 425 -16.96 -10.54 10.34
CA SER A 425 -16.01 -11.07 11.32
C SER A 425 -14.61 -11.17 10.72
N ARG A 426 -13.58 -11.02 11.54
CA ARG A 426 -12.17 -11.26 11.19
C ARG A 426 -11.59 -12.45 11.93
N VAL A 427 -12.35 -13.01 12.89
CA VAL A 427 -11.88 -14.10 13.73
C VAL A 427 -11.91 -15.40 12.96
N ILE A 428 -10.74 -16.00 12.75
CA ILE A 428 -10.53 -17.22 11.94
C ILE A 428 -11.40 -18.38 12.45
N GLN A 429 -11.62 -18.48 13.76
CA GLN A 429 -12.36 -19.59 14.36
C GLN A 429 -13.85 -19.60 14.01
N TYR A 430 -14.43 -18.43 13.72
CA TYR A 430 -15.86 -18.29 13.39
C TYR A 430 -16.16 -18.45 11.90
N ILE A 431 -15.12 -18.46 11.04
CA ILE A 431 -15.28 -18.50 9.59
C ILE A 431 -14.71 -19.81 9.08
N ARG A 432 -15.55 -20.69 8.56
CA ARG A 432 -15.16 -21.99 8.00
C ARG A 432 -16.05 -22.39 6.83
N GLY A 433 -15.52 -23.24 5.93
CA GLY A 433 -16.29 -23.85 4.86
C GLY A 433 -16.74 -22.88 3.76
N LEU A 434 -16.00 -21.78 3.54
CA LEU A 434 -16.40 -20.76 2.55
C LEU A 434 -16.47 -21.30 1.13
N THR A 435 -15.73 -22.36 0.78
CA THR A 435 -15.75 -22.96 -0.56
C THR A 435 -17.11 -23.44 -1.00
N THR A 436 -18.01 -23.78 -0.09
CA THR A 436 -19.37 -24.25 -0.39
C THR A 436 -20.21 -23.17 -1.08
N TYR A 437 -20.02 -21.90 -0.75
CA TYR A 437 -20.78 -20.77 -1.28
C TYR A 437 -19.93 -19.82 -2.14
N MET A 438 -18.60 -19.82 -1.97
CA MET A 438 -17.69 -18.90 -2.64
C MET A 438 -16.53 -19.64 -3.33
N PRO A 439 -16.80 -20.52 -4.33
CA PRO A 439 -15.77 -21.30 -4.99
C PRO A 439 -14.78 -20.46 -5.81
N LEU A 440 -15.24 -19.39 -6.49
CA LEU A 440 -14.36 -18.51 -7.25
C LEU A 440 -13.39 -17.75 -6.34
N LEU A 441 -13.87 -17.26 -5.20
CA LEU A 441 -12.98 -16.69 -4.18
C LEU A 441 -11.95 -17.71 -3.72
N GLY A 442 -12.37 -18.97 -3.53
CA GLY A 442 -11.48 -20.07 -3.12
C GLY A 442 -10.31 -20.26 -4.09
N ILE A 443 -10.55 -20.18 -5.40
CA ILE A 443 -9.49 -20.29 -6.41
C ILE A 443 -8.50 -19.13 -6.31
N PHE A 444 -8.97 -17.88 -6.29
CA PHE A 444 -8.08 -16.72 -6.15
C PHE A 444 -7.30 -16.75 -4.84
N PHE A 445 -7.96 -17.11 -3.74
CA PHE A 445 -7.31 -17.18 -2.43
C PHE A 445 -6.23 -18.27 -2.40
N LEU A 446 -6.48 -19.44 -3.03
CA LEU A 446 -5.47 -20.49 -3.17
C LEU A 446 -4.23 -19.96 -3.90
N ILE A 447 -4.43 -19.34 -5.07
CA ILE A 447 -3.32 -18.84 -5.89
C ILE A 447 -2.50 -17.80 -5.10
N PHE A 448 -3.14 -16.83 -4.45
CA PHE A 448 -2.42 -15.82 -3.67
C PHE A 448 -1.81 -16.35 -2.37
N ALA A 449 -2.42 -17.34 -1.73
CA ALA A 449 -1.83 -18.01 -0.57
C ALA A 449 -0.58 -18.81 -0.96
N LEU A 450 -0.61 -19.50 -2.11
CA LEU A 450 0.53 -20.20 -2.69
C LEU A 450 1.61 -19.22 -3.18
N ALA A 451 1.22 -18.10 -3.77
CA ALA A 451 2.15 -17.04 -4.15
C ALA A 451 2.84 -16.40 -2.92
N ASN A 452 2.11 -16.24 -1.82
CA ASN A 452 2.68 -15.77 -0.55
C ASN A 452 3.63 -16.80 0.09
N ALA A 453 3.40 -18.10 -0.16
CA ALA A 453 4.29 -19.20 0.21
C ALA A 453 5.46 -19.39 -0.78
N SER A 454 5.63 -18.48 -1.74
CA SER A 454 6.70 -18.48 -2.73
C SER A 454 6.80 -19.78 -3.54
N ILE A 455 5.66 -20.19 -4.13
CA ILE A 455 5.65 -21.35 -5.04
C ILE A 455 6.17 -20.93 -6.43
N PRO A 456 6.86 -21.85 -7.16
CA PRO A 456 7.32 -21.61 -8.52
C PRO A 456 6.24 -20.99 -9.42
N LEU A 457 6.65 -20.20 -10.42
CA LEU A 457 5.84 -19.40 -11.33
C LEU A 457 5.25 -18.11 -10.70
N THR A 458 5.64 -17.75 -9.48
CA THR A 458 5.25 -16.48 -8.86
C THR A 458 6.45 -15.55 -8.71
N ALA A 459 6.21 -14.23 -8.74
CA ALA A 459 7.26 -13.23 -8.57
C ALA A 459 7.97 -13.35 -7.22
N GLY A 460 7.25 -13.75 -6.17
CA GLY A 460 7.82 -14.01 -4.85
C GLY A 460 8.89 -15.10 -4.86
N TRP A 461 8.62 -16.21 -5.58
CA TRP A 461 9.56 -17.33 -5.66
C TRP A 461 10.90 -16.93 -6.27
N VAL A 462 10.88 -16.27 -7.42
CA VAL A 462 12.13 -15.85 -8.10
C VAL A 462 12.94 -14.95 -7.20
N GLY A 463 12.30 -13.93 -6.61
CA GLY A 463 12.97 -12.99 -5.73
C GLY A 463 13.53 -13.65 -4.46
N GLU A 464 12.78 -14.55 -3.81
CA GLU A 464 13.27 -15.27 -2.61
C GLU A 464 14.44 -16.21 -2.94
N GLN A 465 14.39 -16.90 -4.08
CA GLN A 465 15.53 -17.74 -4.50
C GLN A 465 16.79 -16.88 -4.73
N MET A 466 16.67 -15.77 -5.44
CA MET A 466 17.79 -14.86 -5.67
C MET A 466 18.35 -14.27 -4.36
N THR A 467 17.47 -13.85 -3.44
CA THR A 467 17.91 -13.35 -2.11
C THR A 467 18.67 -14.40 -1.33
N LEU A 468 18.19 -15.64 -1.33
CA LEU A 468 18.85 -16.73 -0.62
C LEU A 468 20.19 -17.11 -1.28
N ILE A 469 20.26 -17.17 -2.61
CA ILE A 469 21.53 -17.43 -3.33
C ILE A 469 22.56 -16.36 -2.93
N GLY A 470 22.20 -15.07 -2.98
CA GLY A 470 23.12 -14.00 -2.59
C GLY A 470 23.54 -14.06 -1.11
N LEU A 471 22.65 -14.50 -0.21
CA LEU A 471 22.98 -14.70 1.21
C LEU A 471 23.90 -15.91 1.40
N PHE A 472 23.67 -17.03 0.71
CA PHE A 472 24.50 -18.23 0.81
C PHE A 472 25.92 -17.99 0.25
N GLU A 473 26.04 -17.16 -0.79
CA GLU A 473 27.34 -16.78 -1.37
C GLU A 473 28.24 -16.08 -0.33
N ARG A 474 27.67 -15.20 0.49
CA ARG A 474 28.42 -14.42 1.48
C ARG A 474 28.48 -15.09 2.85
N SER A 475 27.37 -15.65 3.32
CA SER A 475 27.26 -16.29 4.64
C SER A 475 26.28 -17.47 4.63
N PRO A 476 26.78 -18.72 4.55
CA PRO A 476 25.93 -19.91 4.51
C PRO A 476 25.02 -20.04 5.74
N VAL A 477 25.48 -19.61 6.93
CA VAL A 477 24.70 -19.68 8.17
C VAL A 477 23.47 -18.76 8.09
N ILE A 478 23.67 -17.53 7.62
CA ILE A 478 22.57 -16.56 7.47
C ILE A 478 21.64 -17.00 6.35
N GLY A 479 22.18 -17.53 5.25
CA GLY A 479 21.40 -18.13 4.17
C GLY A 479 20.51 -19.28 4.64
N ALA A 480 21.06 -20.20 5.47
CA ALA A 480 20.30 -21.30 6.04
C ALA A 480 19.19 -20.84 6.98
N LEU A 481 19.46 -19.84 7.83
CA LEU A 481 18.45 -19.24 8.72
C LEU A 481 17.40 -18.45 7.90
N GLY A 482 17.82 -17.75 6.83
CA GLY A 482 16.91 -17.09 5.90
C GLY A 482 15.99 -18.07 5.17
N ALA A 483 16.48 -19.27 4.81
CA ALA A 483 15.69 -20.30 4.16
C ALA A 483 14.54 -20.84 5.05
N LEU A 484 14.60 -20.68 6.37
CA LEU A 484 13.47 -20.96 7.26
C LEU A 484 12.25 -20.09 6.94
N SER A 485 12.44 -18.93 6.28
CA SER A 485 11.31 -18.09 5.84
C SER A 485 10.36 -18.87 4.95
N ILE A 486 10.86 -19.58 3.95
CA ILE A 486 10.04 -20.32 2.97
C ILE A 486 9.16 -21.35 3.69
N PHE A 487 9.73 -22.09 4.64
CA PHE A 487 8.98 -23.06 5.42
C PHE A 487 7.90 -22.41 6.29
N LEU A 488 8.25 -21.36 7.03
CA LEU A 488 7.32 -20.68 7.92
C LEU A 488 6.21 -19.94 7.15
N THR A 489 6.53 -19.33 6.01
CA THR A 489 5.54 -18.67 5.15
C THR A 489 4.55 -19.66 4.57
N ALA A 490 4.99 -20.84 4.15
CA ALA A 490 4.11 -21.93 3.71
C ALA A 490 3.18 -22.37 4.85
N CYS A 491 3.72 -22.56 6.06
CA CYS A 491 2.93 -22.98 7.22
C CYS A 491 1.76 -22.03 7.49
N TYR A 492 1.99 -20.73 7.66
CA TYR A 492 0.89 -19.81 8.02
C TYR A 492 -0.04 -19.49 6.83
N SER A 493 0.47 -19.48 5.59
CA SER A 493 -0.36 -19.21 4.40
C SER A 493 -1.34 -20.35 4.13
N ILE A 494 -0.86 -21.61 4.16
CA ILE A 494 -1.70 -22.79 4.00
C ILE A 494 -2.64 -22.96 5.19
N PHE A 495 -2.17 -22.68 6.42
CA PHE A 495 -3.02 -22.68 7.62
C PHE A 495 -4.20 -21.72 7.46
N LEU A 496 -3.96 -20.46 7.05
CA LEU A 496 -5.02 -19.47 6.85
C LEU A 496 -6.02 -19.94 5.79
N TYR A 497 -5.51 -20.39 4.64
CA TYR A 497 -6.35 -20.91 3.55
C TYR A 497 -7.24 -22.05 4.02
N ASN A 498 -6.64 -23.08 4.64
CA ASN A 498 -7.38 -24.27 5.09
C ASN A 498 -8.45 -23.93 6.12
N ARG A 499 -8.15 -23.03 7.06
CA ARG A 499 -9.08 -22.66 8.13
C ARG A 499 -10.30 -21.89 7.63
N LEU A 500 -10.13 -21.03 6.64
CA LEU A 500 -11.24 -20.23 6.10
C LEU A 500 -12.03 -21.00 5.05
N MET A 501 -11.36 -21.76 4.17
CA MET A 501 -11.99 -22.34 2.99
C MET A 501 -12.59 -23.72 3.23
N PHE A 502 -11.95 -24.57 4.04
CA PHE A 502 -12.38 -25.95 4.26
C PHE A 502 -13.09 -26.14 5.61
N GLY A 503 -13.69 -27.32 5.75
CA GLY A 503 -14.46 -27.73 6.92
C GLY A 503 -15.97 -27.58 6.72
N THR A 504 -16.74 -27.94 7.75
CA THR A 504 -18.20 -27.72 7.76
C THR A 504 -18.50 -26.23 7.76
N TYR A 505 -19.46 -25.81 6.95
CA TYR A 505 -19.89 -24.41 6.91
C TYR A 505 -20.34 -23.94 8.31
N SER A 506 -19.95 -22.73 8.66
CA SER A 506 -20.23 -22.19 9.99
C SER A 506 -21.73 -21.90 10.12
N GLU A 507 -22.39 -22.46 11.13
CA GLU A 507 -23.83 -22.30 11.39
C GLU A 507 -24.25 -20.84 11.67
N HIS A 508 -23.31 -20.00 12.09
CA HIS A 508 -23.54 -18.57 12.36
C HIS A 508 -23.59 -17.71 11.10
N LEU A 509 -23.15 -18.24 9.96
CA LEU A 509 -23.11 -17.52 8.70
C LEU A 509 -24.33 -17.86 7.85
N LYS A 510 -24.98 -16.83 7.30
CA LYS A 510 -26.00 -17.00 6.26
C LYS A 510 -25.33 -17.43 4.95
N PRO A 511 -26.07 -18.03 3.99
CA PRO A 511 -25.54 -18.27 2.65
C PRO A 511 -24.94 -16.99 2.05
N LEU A 512 -23.69 -17.06 1.61
CA LEU A 512 -22.93 -15.91 1.12
C LEU A 512 -22.94 -15.88 -0.41
N LEU A 513 -22.91 -14.69 -0.99
CA LEU A 513 -22.71 -14.50 -2.43
C LEU A 513 -21.22 -14.56 -2.75
N ASP A 514 -20.85 -15.18 -3.88
CA ASP A 514 -19.48 -15.21 -4.37
C ASP A 514 -19.03 -13.81 -4.87
N ILE A 515 -17.82 -13.70 -5.41
CA ILE A 515 -17.20 -12.45 -5.82
C ILE A 515 -18.00 -11.73 -6.92
N ASP A 516 -18.13 -10.42 -6.78
CA ASP A 516 -18.71 -9.53 -7.78
C ASP A 516 -17.77 -9.30 -8.95
N ARG A 517 -18.30 -8.86 -10.11
CA ARG A 517 -17.48 -8.54 -11.31
C ARG A 517 -16.34 -7.56 -11.00
N ARG A 518 -16.57 -6.56 -10.16
CA ARG A 518 -15.56 -5.59 -9.74
C ARG A 518 -14.46 -6.27 -8.93
N GLU A 519 -14.82 -7.08 -7.94
CA GLU A 519 -13.89 -7.82 -7.09
C GLU A 519 -13.06 -8.81 -7.92
N PHE A 520 -13.70 -9.48 -8.88
CA PHE A 520 -13.02 -10.36 -9.84
C PHE A 520 -11.97 -9.60 -10.66
N ILE A 521 -12.33 -8.45 -11.24
CA ILE A 521 -11.39 -7.64 -12.02
C ILE A 521 -10.21 -7.20 -11.16
N VAL A 522 -10.43 -6.74 -9.94
CA VAL A 522 -9.39 -6.30 -9.01
C VAL A 522 -8.42 -7.44 -8.66
N LEU A 523 -8.92 -8.63 -8.35
CA LEU A 523 -8.07 -9.79 -8.06
C LEU A 523 -7.33 -10.28 -9.30
N PHE A 524 -8.01 -10.31 -10.45
CA PHE A 524 -7.40 -10.72 -11.71
C PHE A 524 -6.30 -9.76 -12.18
N THR A 525 -6.48 -8.45 -12.03
CA THR A 525 -5.44 -7.46 -12.35
C THR A 525 -4.20 -7.60 -11.47
N LEU A 526 -4.34 -7.97 -10.19
CA LEU A 526 -3.22 -8.27 -9.31
C LEU A 526 -2.55 -9.62 -9.63
N LEU A 527 -3.30 -10.58 -10.16
CA LEU A 527 -2.77 -11.88 -10.55
C LEU A 527 -1.81 -11.78 -11.75
N ILE A 528 -2.13 -10.92 -12.72
CA ILE A 528 -1.31 -10.76 -13.93
C ILE A 528 0.17 -10.48 -13.60
N PRO A 529 0.54 -9.41 -12.88
CA PRO A 529 1.95 -9.14 -12.58
C PRO A 529 2.58 -10.20 -11.65
N THR A 530 1.81 -10.82 -10.75
CA THR A 530 2.35 -11.88 -9.88
C THR A 530 2.85 -13.10 -10.66
N VAL A 531 2.15 -13.48 -11.72
CA VAL A 531 2.52 -14.60 -12.58
C VAL A 531 3.51 -14.15 -13.66
N LEU A 532 3.30 -12.99 -14.26
CA LEU A 532 4.16 -12.46 -15.33
C LEU A 532 5.63 -12.35 -14.87
N PHE A 533 5.86 -11.73 -13.72
CA PHE A 533 7.21 -11.55 -13.17
C PHE A 533 7.78 -12.85 -12.57
N GLY A 534 6.94 -13.84 -12.29
CA GLY A 534 7.37 -15.18 -11.92
C GLY A 534 7.89 -16.00 -13.10
N ILE A 535 7.32 -15.78 -14.30
CA ILE A 535 7.71 -16.48 -15.54
C ILE A 535 8.80 -15.71 -16.28
N TRP A 536 8.72 -14.37 -16.28
CA TRP A 536 9.60 -13.47 -17.04
C TRP A 536 10.21 -12.38 -16.13
N PRO A 537 11.09 -12.74 -15.21
CA PRO A 537 11.70 -11.80 -14.28
C PRO A 537 12.62 -10.78 -14.97
N ASN A 538 13.18 -11.12 -16.13
CA ASN A 538 14.09 -10.27 -16.89
C ASN A 538 13.46 -8.93 -17.29
N LEU A 539 12.12 -8.85 -17.40
CA LEU A 539 11.44 -7.57 -17.62
C LEU A 539 11.78 -6.51 -16.55
N ILE A 540 12.08 -6.95 -15.33
CA ILE A 540 12.49 -6.08 -14.25
C ILE A 540 14.02 -6.09 -14.14
N LEU A 541 14.63 -7.26 -14.18
CA LEU A 541 16.05 -7.45 -13.91
C LEU A 541 16.94 -6.72 -14.94
N ASP A 542 16.57 -6.72 -16.23
CA ASP A 542 17.36 -6.03 -17.26
C ASP A 542 17.52 -4.53 -16.99
N SER A 543 16.47 -3.88 -16.49
CA SER A 543 16.52 -2.44 -16.16
C SER A 543 17.13 -2.17 -14.77
N LEU A 544 17.07 -3.15 -13.86
CA LEU A 544 17.55 -3.03 -12.50
C LEU A 544 19.06 -3.28 -12.42
N HIS A 545 19.58 -4.21 -13.24
CA HIS A 545 20.94 -4.71 -13.17
C HIS A 545 22.00 -3.61 -13.31
N SER A 546 21.82 -2.69 -14.26
CA SER A 546 22.75 -1.57 -14.46
C SER A 546 22.86 -0.67 -13.22
N SER A 547 21.72 -0.35 -12.61
CA SER A 547 21.68 0.52 -11.43
C SER A 547 22.19 -0.19 -10.17
N VAL A 548 21.96 -1.48 -10.01
CA VAL A 548 22.43 -2.26 -8.85
C VAL A 548 23.93 -2.56 -8.97
N SER A 549 24.42 -2.86 -10.17
CA SER A 549 25.85 -3.07 -10.38
C SER A 549 26.65 -1.80 -10.07
N ASP A 550 26.17 -0.62 -10.46
CA ASP A 550 26.79 0.65 -10.12
C ASP A 550 26.88 0.86 -8.60
N LEU A 551 25.83 0.52 -7.85
CA LEU A 551 25.84 0.61 -6.38
C LEU A 551 26.93 -0.24 -5.72
N ILE A 552 27.23 -1.42 -6.26
CA ILE A 552 28.20 -2.34 -5.66
C ILE A 552 29.62 -2.04 -6.13
N TYR A 553 29.83 -1.71 -7.41
CA TYR A 553 31.15 -1.43 -7.95
C TYR A 553 31.73 -0.09 -7.45
N ASN A 554 30.88 0.84 -7.05
CA ASN A 554 31.29 2.09 -6.43
C ASN A 554 31.62 1.95 -4.93
N ILE A 555 31.41 0.77 -4.32
CA ILE A 555 31.88 0.48 -2.96
C ILE A 555 33.40 0.32 -3.03
N PRO A 556 34.19 1.15 -2.32
CA PRO A 556 35.65 0.97 -2.26
C PRO A 556 35.95 -0.46 -1.80
N ASN A 557 36.85 -1.14 -2.45
CA ASN A 557 37.20 -2.55 -2.25
C ASN A 557 37.24 -2.94 -0.78
N ALA A 558 36.18 -3.62 -0.32
CA ALA A 558 36.12 -4.25 0.98
C ALA A 558 36.50 -5.74 0.87
#